data_3f5d3f21dd53f89258252eb528cbc4e3
#
_entry.id   3f5d3f21dd53f89258252eb528cbc4e3
#
_cell.length_a   1.000
_cell.length_b   1.000
_cell.length_c   1.000
_cell.angle_alpha   90.00
_cell.angle_beta   90.00
_cell.angle_gamma   90.00
#
_symmetry.space_group_name_H-M   'P 1'
#
loop_
_entity.id
_entity.type
_entity.pdbx_description
1 polymer ?
#
loop_
_entity_poly.entity_id
_entity_poly.type
_entity_poly.pdbx_seq_one_letter_code
_entity_poly.pdbx_strand_id
1 'polypeptide(L)'
;MAEWIPVFLMPNLRVAHDITVDEMAIVPSTDERLQAYETKHPQFRQFLQKFTDPFGARVSPGVLLLRSDAPETFKSIEAVSSFRDLLALSVIPFQRAKGTVHDGSHHIQYSDYFDFYPWVYHEGHKHLVCNTPAQVSLHEIRVFRGQTSPILSALEFDHIDVDSPLLNALLQRWRIRYGTKRPQWSDRALFRSLNMAAAASKMPAGVDLTTFSLGRNIGLWVSAFEILTHTG
;
A
#
# COMPACT_ATOMS: atom_id res chain seq x y z
N MET A 1 1.31 24.36 11.14
CA MET A 1 0.74 23.38 10.21
C MET A 1 1.19 22.01 10.66
N ALA A 2 0.31 21.01 10.63
CA ALA A 2 0.68 19.64 10.96
C ALA A 2 1.74 19.13 9.96
N GLU A 3 2.72 18.40 10.45
CA GLU A 3 3.79 17.84 9.64
C GLU A 3 3.35 16.49 9.05
N TRP A 4 3.77 16.22 7.81
CA TRP A 4 3.57 14.94 7.16
C TRP A 4 4.82 14.08 7.35
N ILE A 5 4.61 12.84 7.80
CA ILE A 5 5.68 11.89 8.14
C ILE A 5 5.57 10.68 7.21
N PRO A 6 6.62 10.30 6.49
CA PRO A 6 6.64 9.08 5.72
C PRO A 6 6.63 7.87 6.65
N VAL A 7 5.65 6.97 6.45
CA VAL A 7 5.49 5.77 7.28
C VAL A 7 5.82 4.49 6.53
N PHE A 8 5.54 4.41 5.23
CA PHE A 8 5.90 3.26 4.40
C PHE A 8 6.25 3.67 2.98
N LEU A 9 7.05 2.82 2.33
CA LEU A 9 7.39 2.93 0.92
C LEU A 9 6.78 1.76 0.16
N MET A 10 6.39 2.01 -1.08
CA MET A 10 5.85 1.01 -2.02
C MET A 10 6.71 1.02 -3.29
N PRO A 11 7.79 0.23 -3.34
CA PRO A 11 8.78 0.29 -4.44
C PRO A 11 8.20 -0.09 -5.80
N ASN A 12 7.18 -0.94 -5.81
CA ASN A 12 6.56 -1.44 -7.03
C ASN A 12 5.40 -0.55 -7.53
N LEU A 13 5.15 0.58 -6.84
CA LEU A 13 4.08 1.49 -7.15
C LEU A 13 4.62 2.85 -7.56
N ARG A 14 4.22 3.34 -8.72
CA ARG A 14 4.45 4.71 -9.17
C ARG A 14 3.11 5.43 -9.23
N VAL A 15 3.01 6.50 -8.47
CA VAL A 15 1.81 7.33 -8.40
C VAL A 15 2.09 8.62 -9.17
N ALA A 16 1.29 8.92 -10.18
CA ALA A 16 1.47 10.16 -10.98
C ALA A 16 1.00 11.39 -10.19
N HIS A 17 -0.11 11.24 -9.45
CA HIS A 17 -0.68 12.29 -8.61
C HIS A 17 -0.99 11.74 -7.22
N ASP A 18 -0.96 12.60 -6.22
CA ASP A 18 -1.26 12.19 -4.85
C ASP A 18 -2.72 11.76 -4.65
N ILE A 19 -2.89 10.78 -3.78
CA ILE A 19 -4.21 10.39 -3.26
C ILE A 19 -4.22 10.72 -1.77
N THR A 20 -4.89 11.81 -1.44
CA THR A 20 -4.89 12.37 -0.09
C THR A 20 -6.25 12.24 0.57
N VAL A 21 -6.24 11.78 1.80
CA VAL A 21 -7.32 11.89 2.79
C VAL A 21 -6.81 12.78 3.91
N ASP A 22 -7.68 13.28 4.77
CA ASP A 22 -7.29 14.28 5.78
C ASP A 22 -6.06 13.89 6.62
N GLU A 23 -5.90 12.62 6.93
CA GLU A 23 -4.85 12.11 7.82
C GLU A 23 -3.73 11.34 7.10
N MET A 24 -4.01 10.81 5.91
CA MET A 24 -3.07 9.98 5.14
C MET A 24 -3.00 10.40 3.68
N ALA A 25 -1.86 10.16 3.07
CA ALA A 25 -1.69 10.36 1.64
C ALA A 25 -0.75 9.30 1.05
N ILE A 26 -1.04 8.86 -0.18
CA ILE A 26 -0.07 8.15 -1.02
C ILE A 26 0.40 9.15 -2.06
N VAL A 27 1.70 9.37 -2.12
CA VAL A 27 2.29 10.45 -2.90
C VAL A 27 3.43 9.97 -3.80
N PRO A 28 3.67 10.64 -4.93
CA PRO A 28 4.89 10.46 -5.70
C PRO A 28 6.11 11.00 -4.94
N SER A 29 7.29 10.55 -5.32
CA SER A 29 8.55 11.04 -4.74
C SER A 29 8.82 12.53 -4.98
N THR A 30 8.07 13.17 -5.87
CA THR A 30 8.16 14.61 -6.21
C THR A 30 7.21 15.49 -5.38
N ASP A 31 6.41 14.91 -4.49
CA ASP A 31 5.44 15.63 -3.67
C ASP A 31 6.12 16.64 -2.72
N GLU A 32 5.58 17.85 -2.62
CA GLU A 32 6.16 18.92 -1.81
C GLU A 32 6.24 18.56 -0.31
N ARG A 33 5.28 17.81 0.21
CA ARG A 33 5.25 17.36 1.61
C ARG A 33 6.43 16.43 1.90
N LEU A 34 6.72 15.54 0.96
CA LEU A 34 7.85 14.62 1.04
C LEU A 34 9.19 15.38 0.91
N GLN A 35 9.29 16.31 -0.03
CA GLN A 35 10.48 17.14 -0.19
C GLN A 35 10.76 17.99 1.04
N ALA A 36 9.72 18.53 1.68
CA ALA A 36 9.85 19.26 2.94
C ALA A 36 10.40 18.37 4.06
N TYR A 37 9.97 17.10 4.12
CA TYR A 37 10.50 16.11 5.05
C TYR A 37 11.96 15.75 4.73
N GLU A 38 12.29 15.46 3.47
CA GLU A 38 13.65 15.15 3.03
C GLU A 38 14.67 16.25 3.34
N THR A 39 14.22 17.52 3.26
CA THR A 39 15.07 18.67 3.58
C THR A 39 15.48 18.69 5.05
N LYS A 40 14.57 18.29 5.93
CA LYS A 40 14.84 18.17 7.38
C LYS A 40 15.61 16.89 7.72
N HIS A 41 15.46 15.84 6.92
CA HIS A 41 15.98 14.50 7.15
C HIS A 41 16.83 14.00 5.98
N PRO A 42 18.08 14.48 5.80
CA PRO A 42 18.92 14.12 4.66
C PRO A 42 19.22 12.62 4.54
N GLN A 43 19.21 11.90 5.66
CA GLN A 43 19.42 10.43 5.65
C GLN A 43 18.22 9.69 5.02
N PHE A 44 17.00 10.19 5.22
CA PHE A 44 15.82 9.66 4.56
C PHE A 44 15.90 9.85 3.04
N ARG A 45 16.32 11.04 2.59
CA ARG A 45 16.59 11.28 1.17
C ARG A 45 17.62 10.29 0.61
N GLN A 46 18.73 10.08 1.32
CA GLN A 46 19.73 9.08 0.91
C GLN A 46 19.15 7.66 0.85
N PHE A 47 18.24 7.32 1.72
CA PHE A 47 17.54 6.04 1.71
C PHE A 47 16.66 5.91 0.45
N LEU A 48 15.85 6.89 0.13
CA LEU A 48 15.01 6.90 -1.07
C LEU A 48 15.81 6.75 -2.37
N GLN A 49 16.99 7.34 -2.43
CA GLN A 49 17.85 7.29 -3.61
C GLN A 49 18.49 5.91 -3.89
N LYS A 50 18.35 4.96 -2.97
CA LYS A 50 18.93 3.62 -3.10
C LYS A 50 18.01 2.59 -3.76
N PHE A 51 16.75 2.94 -3.99
CA PHE A 51 15.83 2.02 -4.63
C PHE A 51 16.20 1.80 -6.10
N THR A 52 16.39 0.54 -6.45
CA THR A 52 16.66 0.10 -7.82
C THR A 52 15.77 -1.07 -8.17
N ASP A 53 15.44 -1.19 -9.44
CA ASP A 53 14.80 -2.40 -9.95
C ASP A 53 15.79 -3.57 -10.04
N PRO A 54 15.34 -4.78 -10.41
CA PRO A 54 16.22 -5.95 -10.57
C PRO A 54 17.34 -5.77 -11.61
N PHE A 55 17.21 -4.79 -12.51
CA PHE A 55 18.20 -4.47 -13.55
C PHE A 55 19.16 -3.35 -13.13
N GLY A 56 19.01 -2.81 -11.92
CA GLY A 56 19.84 -1.74 -11.37
C GLY A 56 19.44 -0.33 -11.81
N ALA A 57 18.32 -0.18 -12.53
CA ALA A 57 17.76 1.15 -12.83
C ALA A 57 17.13 1.77 -11.59
N ARG A 58 17.31 3.08 -11.40
CA ARG A 58 16.70 3.79 -10.26
C ARG A 58 15.19 3.78 -10.35
N VAL A 59 14.54 3.51 -9.22
CA VAL A 59 13.10 3.58 -9.06
C VAL A 59 12.75 4.62 -8.01
N SER A 60 11.64 5.32 -8.27
CA SER A 60 11.04 6.24 -7.30
C SER A 60 9.82 5.57 -6.69
N PRO A 61 9.90 5.10 -5.43
CA PRO A 61 8.79 4.44 -4.78
C PRO A 61 7.62 5.39 -4.54
N GLY A 62 6.40 4.86 -4.54
CA GLY A 62 5.27 5.52 -3.92
C GLY A 62 5.49 5.64 -2.41
N VAL A 63 5.13 6.75 -1.81
CA VAL A 63 5.34 7.00 -0.37
C VAL A 63 4.01 7.20 0.31
N LEU A 64 3.78 6.45 1.38
CA LEU A 64 2.64 6.67 2.25
C LEU A 64 3.04 7.64 3.35
N LEU A 65 2.33 8.75 3.41
CA LEU A 65 2.49 9.80 4.41
C LEU A 65 1.36 9.74 5.43
N LEU A 66 1.68 10.06 6.68
CA LEU A 66 0.72 10.22 7.76
C LEU A 66 0.93 11.60 8.41
N ARG A 67 -0.16 12.30 8.72
CA ARG A 67 -0.09 13.55 9.48
C ARG A 67 0.34 13.29 10.93
N SER A 68 1.25 14.09 11.44
CA SER A 68 1.77 13.96 12.82
C SER A 68 0.69 14.12 13.89
N ASP A 69 -0.33 14.93 13.62
CA ASP A 69 -1.48 15.19 14.50
C ASP A 69 -2.66 14.24 14.28
N ALA A 70 -2.49 13.22 13.40
CA ALA A 70 -3.54 12.22 13.20
C ALA A 70 -3.87 11.48 14.51
N PRO A 71 -5.16 11.14 14.75
CA PRO A 71 -5.55 10.32 15.87
C PRO A 71 -4.78 8.99 15.92
N GLU A 72 -4.48 8.51 17.14
CA GLU A 72 -3.71 7.27 17.34
C GLU A 72 -4.33 6.04 16.62
N THR A 73 -5.65 6.02 16.45
CA THR A 73 -6.34 4.95 15.74
C THR A 73 -5.95 4.85 14.26
N PHE A 74 -5.61 5.97 13.62
CA PHE A 74 -5.12 6.00 12.24
C PHE A 74 -3.63 5.61 12.12
N LYS A 75 -2.88 5.67 13.22
CA LYS A 75 -1.46 5.29 13.27
C LYS A 75 -1.25 3.79 13.38
N SER A 76 -2.32 3.02 13.61
CA SER A 76 -2.23 1.57 13.69
C SER A 76 -1.87 0.95 12.33
N ILE A 77 -1.08 -0.12 12.35
CA ILE A 77 -0.73 -0.85 11.12
C ILE A 77 -1.96 -1.37 10.38
N GLU A 78 -3.02 -1.71 11.12
CA GLU A 78 -4.29 -2.13 10.54
C GLU A 78 -4.95 -1.02 9.73
N ALA A 79 -5.01 0.22 10.26
CA ALA A 79 -5.57 1.37 9.54
C ALA A 79 -4.75 1.70 8.30
N VAL A 80 -3.44 1.74 8.44
CA VAL A 80 -2.50 2.07 7.36
C VAL A 80 -2.54 1.02 6.25
N SER A 81 -2.54 -0.26 6.60
CA SER A 81 -2.66 -1.36 5.63
C SER A 81 -4.01 -1.35 4.93
N SER A 82 -5.10 -1.11 5.68
CA SER A 82 -6.43 -1.00 5.08
C SER A 82 -6.52 0.15 4.09
N PHE A 83 -5.94 1.31 4.37
CA PHE A 83 -5.89 2.43 3.43
C PHE A 83 -5.21 2.05 2.10
N ARG A 84 -4.06 1.38 2.17
CA ARG A 84 -3.38 0.82 1.01
C ARG A 84 -4.27 -0.16 0.24
N ASP A 85 -4.93 -1.07 0.95
CA ASP A 85 -5.76 -2.12 0.35
C ASP A 85 -7.00 -1.54 -0.36
N LEU A 86 -7.59 -0.44 0.16
CA LEU A 86 -8.65 0.28 -0.54
C LEU A 86 -8.20 0.80 -1.89
N LEU A 87 -7.00 1.36 -1.96
CA LEU A 87 -6.44 1.82 -3.21
C LEU A 87 -6.22 0.66 -4.17
N ALA A 88 -5.59 -0.42 -3.72
CA ALA A 88 -5.38 -1.62 -4.53
C ALA A 88 -6.70 -2.16 -5.11
N LEU A 89 -7.75 -2.26 -4.28
CA LEU A 89 -9.07 -2.72 -4.71
C LEU A 89 -9.80 -1.75 -5.63
N SER A 90 -9.45 -0.47 -5.60
CA SER A 90 -10.03 0.52 -6.52
C SER A 90 -9.28 0.61 -7.86
N VAL A 91 -8.05 0.12 -7.93
CA VAL A 91 -7.21 0.14 -9.13
C VAL A 91 -7.29 -1.20 -9.88
N ILE A 92 -7.01 -2.31 -9.20
CA ILE A 92 -6.78 -3.61 -9.86
C ILE A 92 -8.02 -4.13 -10.60
N PRO A 93 -9.20 -4.25 -9.97
CA PRO A 93 -10.39 -4.73 -10.68
C PRO A 93 -10.82 -3.78 -11.81
N PHE A 94 -10.68 -2.47 -11.60
CA PHE A 94 -11.01 -1.47 -12.59
C PHE A 94 -10.13 -1.56 -13.83
N GLN A 95 -8.82 -1.70 -13.66
CA GLN A 95 -7.88 -1.89 -14.75
C GLN A 95 -8.11 -3.22 -15.48
N ARG A 96 -8.39 -4.29 -14.74
CA ARG A 96 -8.74 -5.58 -15.35
C ARG A 96 -10.01 -5.52 -16.18
N ALA A 97 -11.03 -4.81 -15.68
CA ALA A 97 -12.28 -4.62 -16.42
C ALA A 97 -12.08 -3.79 -17.71
N LYS A 98 -11.29 -2.73 -17.65
CA LYS A 98 -10.91 -1.96 -18.86
C LYS A 98 -10.16 -2.83 -19.86
N GLY A 99 -9.25 -3.65 -19.39
CA GLY A 99 -8.46 -4.54 -20.22
C GLY A 99 -9.29 -5.58 -20.93
N THR A 100 -10.26 -6.19 -20.30
CA THR A 100 -11.16 -7.18 -20.91
C THR A 100 -12.06 -6.58 -22.00
N VAL A 101 -12.31 -5.30 -21.98
CA VAL A 101 -13.16 -4.59 -22.95
C VAL A 101 -12.35 -4.10 -24.17
N HIS A 102 -11.05 -3.86 -24.03
CA HIS A 102 -10.28 -3.07 -24.98
C HIS A 102 -9.24 -3.80 -25.81
N ASP A 103 -9.17 -5.11 -25.75
CA ASP A 103 -8.20 -5.86 -26.56
C ASP A 103 -7.03 -6.53 -25.80
N GLY A 104 -6.82 -7.73 -26.14
CA GLY A 104 -5.98 -8.81 -25.65
C GLY A 104 -4.54 -8.59 -25.17
N SER A 105 -4.02 -7.41 -25.05
CA SER A 105 -2.65 -7.14 -24.53
C SER A 105 -2.66 -6.73 -23.06
N HIS A 106 -3.00 -7.68 -22.15
CA HIS A 106 -3.21 -7.31 -20.75
C HIS A 106 -2.02 -7.64 -19.90
N HIS A 107 -1.47 -6.62 -19.26
CA HIS A 107 -0.67 -6.82 -18.08
C HIS A 107 -1.63 -7.20 -16.92
N ILE A 108 -1.50 -8.43 -16.44
CA ILE A 108 -2.21 -8.86 -15.25
C ILE A 108 -1.65 -8.08 -14.07
N GLN A 109 -2.51 -7.34 -13.37
CA GLN A 109 -2.12 -6.57 -12.20
C GLN A 109 -2.52 -7.32 -10.93
N TYR A 110 -1.69 -7.18 -9.90
CA TYR A 110 -1.85 -7.85 -8.62
C TYR A 110 -1.74 -6.86 -7.46
N SER A 111 -2.34 -7.19 -6.33
CA SER A 111 -2.32 -6.32 -5.14
C SER A 111 -0.96 -6.22 -4.47
N ASP A 112 -0.04 -7.14 -4.71
CA ASP A 112 1.33 -7.07 -4.19
C ASP A 112 2.19 -5.97 -4.83
N TYR A 113 1.75 -5.33 -5.92
CA TYR A 113 2.33 -4.05 -6.35
C TYR A 113 2.24 -2.98 -5.25
N PHE A 114 1.23 -3.09 -4.38
CA PHE A 114 0.98 -2.18 -3.27
C PHE A 114 1.67 -2.61 -1.97
N ASP A 115 2.47 -3.67 -1.97
CA ASP A 115 3.12 -4.15 -0.76
C ASP A 115 4.10 -3.12 -0.20
N PHE A 116 4.07 -2.99 1.12
CA PHE A 116 4.98 -2.12 1.83
C PHE A 116 6.40 -2.68 1.81
N TYR A 117 7.35 -1.79 1.59
CA TYR A 117 8.75 -2.13 1.79
C TYR A 117 8.99 -2.44 3.28
N PRO A 118 9.68 -3.53 3.62
CA PRO A 118 9.77 -4.00 5.00
C PRO A 118 10.58 -3.09 5.92
N TRP A 119 11.39 -2.17 5.38
CA TRP A 119 12.22 -1.27 6.16
C TRP A 119 11.68 0.14 6.15
N VAL A 120 11.59 0.73 7.35
CA VAL A 120 11.16 2.10 7.58
C VAL A 120 12.26 2.88 8.28
N TYR A 121 12.51 4.11 7.85
CA TYR A 121 13.43 4.99 8.54
C TYR A 121 12.82 5.49 9.84
N HIS A 122 13.48 5.20 10.96
CA HIS A 122 13.07 5.66 12.28
C HIS A 122 13.91 6.86 12.70
N GLU A 123 13.31 8.04 12.69
CA GLU A 123 14.00 9.30 12.91
C GLU A 123 14.64 9.39 14.32
N GLY A 124 13.88 9.06 15.37
CA GLY A 124 14.36 9.14 16.75
C GLY A 124 15.59 8.30 17.05
N HIS A 125 15.81 7.25 16.28
CA HIS A 125 16.94 6.34 16.42
C HIS A 125 17.95 6.43 15.27
N LYS A 126 17.65 7.22 14.22
CA LYS A 126 18.49 7.39 13.02
C LYS A 126 18.90 6.07 12.35
N HIS A 127 18.02 5.08 12.37
CA HIS A 127 18.25 3.77 11.78
C HIS A 127 17.00 3.26 11.05
N LEU A 128 17.14 2.17 10.32
CA LEU A 128 16.03 1.47 9.68
C LEU A 128 15.43 0.46 10.65
N VAL A 129 14.11 0.43 10.73
CA VAL A 129 13.35 -0.54 11.51
C VAL A 129 12.63 -1.46 10.54
N CYS A 130 12.74 -2.78 10.77
CA CYS A 130 12.00 -3.75 10.00
C CYS A 130 10.57 -3.91 10.54
N ASN A 131 9.61 -4.03 9.61
CA ASN A 131 8.18 -4.23 9.91
C ASN A 131 7.87 -5.70 10.25
N THR A 132 8.88 -6.59 10.20
CA THR A 132 8.71 -8.00 10.55
C THR A 132 9.42 -8.32 11.86
N PRO A 133 8.91 -9.27 12.67
CA PRO A 133 9.55 -9.66 13.93
C PRO A 133 10.89 -10.38 13.77
N ALA A 134 11.28 -10.76 12.56
CA ALA A 134 12.50 -11.51 12.30
C ALA A 134 13.78 -10.67 12.41
N GLN A 135 13.69 -9.36 12.17
CA GLN A 135 14.83 -8.44 12.28
C GLN A 135 14.34 -7.05 12.66
N VAL A 136 14.84 -6.51 13.77
CA VAL A 136 14.25 -5.32 14.42
C VAL A 136 14.85 -4.02 13.88
N SER A 137 16.14 -3.95 13.62
CA SER A 137 16.77 -2.71 13.17
C SER A 137 18.08 -2.93 12.40
N LEU A 138 18.41 -1.98 11.52
CA LEU A 138 19.68 -1.82 10.86
C LEU A 138 20.26 -0.45 11.21
N HIS A 139 21.42 -0.43 11.83
CA HIS A 139 22.10 0.81 12.25
C HIS A 139 22.85 1.50 11.10
N GLU A 140 23.11 0.80 10.01
CA GLU A 140 23.88 1.32 8.88
C GLU A 140 23.05 1.41 7.59
N ILE A 141 22.51 2.60 7.31
CA ILE A 141 21.82 2.87 6.06
C ILE A 141 22.75 2.75 4.84
N ARG A 142 24.05 2.94 5.03
CA ARG A 142 25.03 2.90 3.94
C ARG A 142 25.19 1.52 3.30
N VAL A 143 25.07 0.46 4.10
CA VAL A 143 25.17 -0.93 3.65
C VAL A 143 23.84 -1.41 3.05
N PHE A 144 22.74 -0.81 3.48
CA PHE A 144 21.42 -1.16 2.99
C PHE A 144 21.23 -0.68 1.55
N ARG A 145 20.91 -1.62 0.67
CA ARG A 145 20.48 -1.32 -0.71
C ARG A 145 18.98 -1.52 -0.79
N GLY A 146 18.27 -0.47 -1.15
CA GLY A 146 16.86 -0.60 -1.49
C GLY A 146 16.71 -1.52 -2.70
N GLN A 147 15.92 -2.58 -2.55
CA GLN A 147 15.56 -3.48 -3.62
C GLN A 147 14.05 -3.47 -3.76
N THR A 148 13.59 -3.49 -4.99
CA THR A 148 12.19 -3.72 -5.25
C THR A 148 11.86 -5.19 -4.95
N SER A 149 10.59 -5.49 -4.77
CA SER A 149 10.07 -6.85 -4.85
C SER A 149 10.46 -7.48 -6.21
N PRO A 150 10.45 -8.80 -6.37
CA PRO A 150 10.80 -9.49 -7.61
C PRO A 150 9.88 -9.18 -8.81
N ILE A 151 8.96 -8.25 -8.70
CA ILE A 151 8.15 -7.74 -9.79
C ILE A 151 9.04 -6.93 -10.74
N LEU A 152 9.03 -7.30 -12.02
CA LEU A 152 9.94 -6.76 -13.02
C LEU A 152 9.67 -5.31 -13.41
N SER A 153 8.43 -4.83 -13.26
CA SER A 153 8.04 -3.46 -13.55
C SER A 153 7.12 -2.91 -12.49
N ALA A 154 7.33 -1.65 -12.12
CA ALA A 154 6.42 -0.97 -11.23
C ALA A 154 5.06 -0.74 -11.91
N LEU A 155 3.98 -0.81 -11.13
CA LEU A 155 2.68 -0.38 -11.57
C LEU A 155 2.65 1.16 -11.54
N GLU A 156 2.47 1.75 -12.71
CA GLU A 156 2.21 3.19 -12.83
C GLU A 156 0.72 3.41 -13.04
N PHE A 157 0.13 4.30 -12.27
CA PHE A 157 -1.27 4.66 -12.42
C PHE A 157 -1.52 6.13 -12.14
N ASP A 158 -2.56 6.64 -12.78
CA ASP A 158 -3.08 7.99 -12.63
C ASP A 158 -4.55 7.93 -12.18
N HIS A 159 -5.17 9.09 -11.94
CA HIS A 159 -6.58 9.21 -11.56
C HIS A 159 -7.55 8.50 -12.52
N ILE A 160 -7.22 8.44 -13.81
CA ILE A 160 -8.02 7.73 -14.82
C ILE A 160 -8.02 6.21 -14.65
N ASP A 161 -7.07 5.71 -13.88
CA ASP A 161 -6.85 4.29 -13.63
C ASP A 161 -7.52 3.81 -12.34
N VAL A 162 -8.12 4.73 -11.60
CA VAL A 162 -8.77 4.47 -10.32
C VAL A 162 -10.28 4.53 -10.49
N ASP A 163 -11.00 3.57 -9.94
CA ASP A 163 -12.44 3.69 -9.73
C ASP A 163 -12.69 4.71 -8.61
N SER A 164 -12.74 5.99 -8.99
CA SER A 164 -12.87 7.10 -8.04
C SER A 164 -14.17 7.06 -7.23
N PRO A 165 -15.34 6.71 -7.80
CA PRO A 165 -16.55 6.52 -7.00
C PRO A 165 -16.40 5.44 -5.92
N LEU A 166 -15.84 4.30 -6.26
CA LEU A 166 -15.57 3.21 -5.30
C LEU A 166 -14.57 3.66 -4.24
N LEU A 167 -13.44 4.23 -4.64
CA LEU A 167 -12.42 4.70 -3.71
C LEU A 167 -12.98 5.71 -2.71
N ASN A 168 -13.74 6.69 -3.16
CA ASN A 168 -14.34 7.71 -2.29
C ASN A 168 -15.33 7.10 -1.29
N ALA A 169 -16.16 6.16 -1.72
CA ALA A 169 -17.08 5.45 -0.84
C ALA A 169 -16.32 4.64 0.23
N LEU A 170 -15.27 3.92 -0.17
CA LEU A 170 -14.44 3.14 0.73
C LEU A 170 -13.68 4.03 1.73
N LEU A 171 -13.14 5.17 1.29
CA LEU A 171 -12.46 6.13 2.17
C LEU A 171 -13.38 6.73 3.22
N GLN A 172 -14.65 7.00 2.88
CA GLN A 172 -15.64 7.41 3.88
C GLN A 172 -15.86 6.34 4.95
N ARG A 173 -15.98 5.07 4.55
CA ARG A 173 -16.11 3.94 5.50
C ARG A 173 -14.83 3.73 6.31
N TRP A 174 -13.65 3.91 5.72
CA TRP A 174 -12.37 3.84 6.41
C TRP A 174 -12.28 4.87 7.54
N ARG A 175 -12.68 6.12 7.28
CA ARG A 175 -12.74 7.16 8.32
C ARG A 175 -13.67 6.78 9.46
N ILE A 176 -14.84 6.21 9.16
CA ILE A 176 -15.78 5.74 10.19
C ILE A 176 -15.15 4.60 10.98
N ARG A 177 -14.56 3.62 10.29
CA ARG A 177 -13.98 2.44 10.93
C ARG A 177 -12.84 2.77 11.91
N TYR A 178 -11.95 3.67 11.51
CA TYR A 178 -10.75 3.99 12.30
C TYR A 178 -10.85 5.33 13.06
N GLY A 179 -11.70 6.23 12.65
CA GLY A 179 -11.93 7.51 13.34
C GLY A 179 -12.91 7.41 14.52
N THR A 180 -13.69 6.33 14.60
CA THR A 180 -14.70 6.14 15.64
C THR A 180 -14.20 5.20 16.74
N LYS A 181 -14.35 5.57 18.02
CA LYS A 181 -13.94 4.72 19.16
C LYS A 181 -14.65 3.36 19.19
N ARG A 182 -15.89 3.30 18.70
CA ARG A 182 -16.70 2.08 18.68
C ARG A 182 -17.37 1.91 17.31
N PRO A 183 -16.63 1.45 16.29
CA PRO A 183 -17.19 1.21 14.97
C PRO A 183 -18.24 0.10 15.04
N GLN A 184 -19.26 0.21 14.21
CA GLN A 184 -20.31 -0.79 14.11
C GLN A 184 -19.75 -2.13 13.60
N TRP A 185 -20.49 -3.19 13.84
CA TRP A 185 -20.09 -4.53 13.35
C TRP A 185 -19.94 -4.53 11.83
N SER A 186 -20.85 -3.90 11.10
CA SER A 186 -20.81 -3.78 9.63
C SER A 186 -19.54 -3.14 9.12
N ASP A 187 -19.01 -2.12 9.83
CA ASP A 187 -17.74 -1.49 9.44
C ASP A 187 -16.57 -2.45 9.61
N ARG A 188 -16.56 -3.20 10.71
CA ARG A 188 -15.53 -4.22 10.95
C ARG A 188 -15.60 -5.37 9.95
N ALA A 189 -16.81 -5.83 9.64
CA ALA A 189 -17.05 -6.88 8.65
C ALA A 189 -16.58 -6.44 7.26
N LEU A 190 -16.92 -5.22 6.83
CA LEU A 190 -16.47 -4.67 5.56
C LEU A 190 -14.94 -4.72 5.43
N PHE A 191 -14.20 -4.20 6.42
CA PHE A 191 -12.74 -4.16 6.34
C PHE A 191 -12.09 -5.53 6.45
N ARG A 192 -12.66 -6.46 7.19
CA ARG A 192 -12.22 -7.86 7.18
C ARG A 192 -12.42 -8.51 5.80
N SER A 193 -13.56 -8.27 5.17
CA SER A 193 -13.84 -8.73 3.81
C SER A 193 -12.85 -8.13 2.80
N LEU A 194 -12.61 -6.82 2.85
CA LEU A 194 -11.66 -6.13 1.98
C LEU A 194 -10.23 -6.66 2.14
N ASN A 195 -9.79 -6.94 3.36
CA ASN A 195 -8.49 -7.54 3.61
C ASN A 195 -8.36 -8.94 2.99
N MET A 196 -9.44 -9.75 3.05
CA MET A 196 -9.46 -11.05 2.37
C MET A 196 -9.42 -10.91 0.85
N ALA A 197 -10.17 -9.96 0.29
CA ALA A 197 -10.17 -9.67 -1.15
C ALA A 197 -8.80 -9.17 -1.63
N ALA A 198 -8.15 -8.28 -0.88
CA ALA A 198 -6.80 -7.81 -1.19
C ALA A 198 -5.78 -8.96 -1.15
N ALA A 199 -5.86 -9.83 -0.15
CA ALA A 199 -5.01 -11.01 -0.05
C ALA A 199 -5.26 -12.02 -1.20
N ALA A 200 -6.52 -12.20 -1.61
CA ALA A 200 -6.90 -13.07 -2.74
C ALA A 200 -6.43 -12.52 -4.10
N SER A 201 -6.20 -11.21 -4.18
CA SER A 201 -5.73 -10.52 -5.40
C SER A 201 -4.20 -10.52 -5.54
N LYS A 202 -3.47 -11.13 -4.62
CA LYS A 202 -2.01 -11.23 -4.70
C LYS A 202 -1.55 -12.20 -5.77
N MET A 203 -0.37 -11.93 -6.32
CA MET A 203 0.29 -12.86 -7.22
C MET A 203 0.55 -14.19 -6.50
N PRO A 204 0.31 -15.33 -7.14
CA PRO A 204 0.72 -16.61 -6.58
C PRO A 204 2.23 -16.62 -6.31
N ALA A 205 2.62 -17.04 -5.11
CA ALA A 205 4.03 -17.14 -4.76
C ALA A 205 4.68 -18.29 -5.52
N GLY A 206 5.81 -18.01 -6.19
CA GLY A 206 6.64 -19.01 -6.88
C GLY A 206 6.30 -19.21 -8.35
N VAL A 207 7.15 -19.99 -9.01
CA VAL A 207 7.04 -20.31 -10.45
C VAL A 207 5.91 -21.31 -10.70
N ASP A 208 5.56 -22.12 -9.71
CA ASP A 208 4.52 -23.14 -9.81
C ASP A 208 3.16 -22.61 -9.37
N LEU A 209 2.31 -22.37 -10.35
CA LEU A 209 0.90 -22.12 -10.12
C LEU A 209 0.24 -23.45 -9.72
N THR A 210 0.34 -23.78 -8.43
CA THR A 210 -0.22 -25.04 -7.92
C THR A 210 -1.73 -24.92 -7.73
N THR A 211 -2.43 -26.06 -7.82
CA THR A 211 -3.85 -26.17 -7.45
C THR A 211 -4.10 -25.69 -6.01
N PHE A 212 -3.08 -25.80 -5.14
CA PHE A 212 -3.13 -25.27 -3.77
C PHE A 212 -3.19 -23.74 -3.73
N SER A 213 -2.37 -23.04 -4.54
CA SER A 213 -2.40 -21.57 -4.61
C SER A 213 -3.73 -21.05 -5.15
N LEU A 214 -4.30 -21.73 -6.16
CA LEU A 214 -5.61 -21.43 -6.68
C LEU A 214 -6.71 -21.67 -5.62
N GLY A 215 -6.67 -22.82 -4.94
CA GLY A 215 -7.62 -23.14 -3.86
C GLY A 215 -7.58 -22.12 -2.72
N ARG A 216 -6.37 -21.68 -2.33
CA ARG A 216 -6.20 -20.61 -1.33
C ARG A 216 -6.87 -19.32 -1.77
N ASN A 217 -6.64 -18.87 -2.99
CA ASN A 217 -7.21 -17.61 -3.47
C ASN A 217 -8.73 -17.70 -3.58
N ILE A 218 -9.28 -18.81 -4.06
CA ILE A 218 -10.73 -19.05 -4.07
C ILE A 218 -11.28 -19.03 -2.64
N GLY A 219 -10.65 -19.72 -1.69
CA GLY A 219 -11.07 -19.73 -0.29
C GLY A 219 -11.08 -18.32 0.34
N LEU A 220 -10.11 -17.49 0.02
CA LEU A 220 -10.07 -16.09 0.48
C LEU A 220 -11.22 -15.25 -0.12
N TRP A 221 -11.53 -15.42 -1.42
CA TRP A 221 -12.68 -14.76 -2.04
C TRP A 221 -14.01 -15.22 -1.44
N VAL A 222 -14.19 -16.51 -1.23
CA VAL A 222 -15.39 -17.07 -0.57
C VAL A 222 -15.54 -16.45 0.83
N SER A 223 -14.47 -16.46 1.62
CA SER A 223 -14.48 -15.86 2.96
C SER A 223 -14.79 -14.37 2.94
N ALA A 224 -14.30 -13.64 1.94
CA ALA A 224 -14.63 -12.21 1.78
C ALA A 224 -16.14 -12.00 1.60
N PHE A 225 -16.78 -12.79 0.76
CA PHE A 225 -18.25 -12.71 0.53
C PHE A 225 -19.05 -13.20 1.74
N GLU A 226 -18.64 -14.28 2.37
CA GLU A 226 -19.31 -14.80 3.57
C GLU A 226 -19.33 -13.79 4.70
N ILE A 227 -18.21 -13.09 4.96
CA ILE A 227 -18.13 -12.05 5.99
C ILE A 227 -19.15 -10.91 5.73
N LEU A 228 -19.39 -10.53 4.48
CA LEU A 228 -20.36 -9.49 4.14
C LEU A 228 -21.82 -9.92 4.29
N THR A 229 -22.08 -11.21 4.11
CA THR A 229 -23.46 -11.76 4.17
C THR A 229 -23.89 -12.15 5.59
N HIS A 230 -22.97 -12.32 6.51
CA HIS A 230 -23.31 -12.55 7.90
C HIS A 230 -23.91 -11.29 8.55
N THR A 231 -25.15 -11.39 8.92
CA THR A 231 -25.82 -10.43 9.81
C THR A 231 -25.35 -10.72 11.24
N GLY A 232 -24.68 -9.76 11.88
CA GLY A 232 -24.21 -9.87 13.25
C GLY A 232 -25.31 -9.98 14.27
#